data_955c53441a0d6f0bbf3b03c6f020ee0f
#
_entry.id   955c53441a0d6f0bbf3b03c6f020ee0f
#
_cell.length_a   1.000
_cell.length_b   1.000
_cell.length_c   1.000
_cell.angle_alpha   90.00
_cell.angle_beta   90.00
_cell.angle_gamma   90.00
#
_symmetry.space_group_name_H-M   'P 1'
#
loop_
_entity.id
_entity.type
_entity.pdbx_description
1 polymer ?
#
loop_
_entity_poly.entity_id
_entity_poly.type
_entity_poly.pdbx_seq_one_letter_code
_entity_poly.pdbx_strand_id
1 'polypeptide(L)'
;MDEILTRTISLKCDVAHAFDVFTSKVDLWWPRGHRRTSNGSLRLQPVTGGALIDRAPDGGEWRMAEIAEIDPPNLLRLDWYPGSPAAPTAVEIRFAPIAQGTRVTVTHRPLLESKSIWQQRVAVFAKGWEAVLPALKRFIEED
;
A
#
# COMPACT_ATOMS: atom_id res chain seq x y z
N MET A 1 4.50 23.10 -8.66
CA MET A 1 3.25 22.35 -8.51
C MET A 1 3.54 21.01 -7.89
N ASP A 2 2.92 20.74 -6.76
CA ASP A 2 3.26 19.55 -6.01
C ASP A 2 2.46 18.36 -6.53
N GLU A 3 3.16 17.37 -7.07
CA GLU A 3 2.55 16.15 -7.58
C GLU A 3 2.78 14.97 -6.64
N ILE A 4 3.10 15.24 -5.37
CA ILE A 4 3.36 14.19 -4.40
C ILE A 4 2.25 14.19 -3.36
N LEU A 5 1.69 12.98 -3.15
CA LEU A 5 0.71 12.74 -2.10
C LEU A 5 1.43 12.04 -0.95
N THR A 6 1.39 12.64 0.24
CA THR A 6 2.05 12.06 1.40
C THR A 6 1.04 11.85 2.52
N ARG A 7 1.06 10.65 3.13
CA ARG A 7 0.24 10.34 4.31
C ARG A 7 1.10 9.58 5.31
N THR A 8 0.85 9.83 6.58
CA THR A 8 1.66 9.29 7.67
C THR A 8 0.77 8.79 8.79
N ILE A 9 1.20 7.72 9.45
CA ILE A 9 0.53 7.23 10.66
C ILE A 9 1.58 6.73 11.65
N SER A 10 1.28 6.84 12.95
CA SER A 10 2.13 6.31 14.01
C SER A 10 1.48 5.09 14.62
N LEU A 11 2.28 4.04 14.81
CA LEU A 11 1.80 2.75 15.32
C LEU A 11 2.54 2.43 16.62
N LYS A 12 1.83 1.81 17.57
CA LYS A 12 2.40 1.41 18.86
C LYS A 12 2.96 -0.01 18.79
N CYS A 13 3.90 -0.21 17.87
CA CYS A 13 4.60 -1.48 17.73
C CYS A 13 5.96 -1.19 17.11
N ASP A 14 6.88 -2.15 17.16
CA ASP A 14 8.19 -1.95 16.56
C ASP A 14 8.14 -2.05 15.03
N VAL A 15 9.24 -1.63 14.41
CA VAL A 15 9.34 -1.55 12.95
C VAL A 15 9.17 -2.92 12.31
N ALA A 16 9.78 -3.95 12.90
CA ALA A 16 9.72 -5.30 12.33
C ALA A 16 8.28 -5.83 12.33
N HIS A 17 7.54 -5.59 13.42
CA HIS A 17 6.14 -6.02 13.50
C HIS A 17 5.26 -5.25 12.53
N ALA A 18 5.46 -3.93 12.43
CA ALA A 18 4.68 -3.11 11.50
C ALA A 18 4.88 -3.56 10.07
N PHE A 19 6.13 -3.82 9.69
CA PHE A 19 6.45 -4.27 8.34
C PHE A 19 5.84 -5.64 8.05
N ASP A 20 5.96 -6.57 9.00
CA ASP A 20 5.41 -7.91 8.83
C ASP A 20 3.89 -7.88 8.67
N VAL A 21 3.19 -7.11 9.49
CA VAL A 21 1.73 -6.99 9.39
C VAL A 21 1.34 -6.37 8.05
N PHE A 22 2.05 -5.31 7.65
CA PHE A 22 1.73 -4.66 6.37
C PHE A 22 1.87 -5.63 5.20
N THR A 23 2.91 -6.43 5.18
CA THR A 23 3.22 -7.30 4.05
C THR A 23 2.57 -8.67 4.16
N SER A 24 2.97 -9.45 5.17
CA SER A 24 2.56 -10.86 5.28
C SER A 24 1.09 -11.03 5.65
N LYS A 25 0.51 -10.03 6.34
CA LYS A 25 -0.86 -10.13 6.85
C LYS A 25 -1.79 -9.15 6.16
N VAL A 26 -1.45 -8.72 4.96
CA VAL A 26 -2.21 -7.69 4.24
C VAL A 26 -3.68 -8.03 4.10
N ASP A 27 -4.00 -9.30 3.89
CA ASP A 27 -5.39 -9.73 3.72
C ASP A 27 -6.25 -9.52 4.97
N LEU A 28 -5.62 -9.53 6.14
CA LEU A 28 -6.35 -9.45 7.41
C LEU A 28 -6.80 -8.04 7.76
N TRP A 29 -6.11 -7.01 7.25
CA TRP A 29 -6.40 -5.65 7.69
C TRP A 29 -6.73 -4.67 6.56
N TRP A 30 -6.36 -4.97 5.31
CA TRP A 30 -6.62 -4.04 4.20
C TRP A 30 -8.14 -3.90 4.01
N PRO A 31 -8.68 -2.66 4.00
CA PRO A 31 -10.13 -2.47 3.94
C PRO A 31 -10.77 -3.12 2.73
N ARG A 32 -11.87 -3.80 2.97
CA ARG A 32 -12.57 -4.49 1.89
C ARG A 32 -13.12 -3.54 0.83
N GLY A 33 -13.53 -2.34 1.24
CA GLY A 33 -14.01 -1.32 0.30
C GLY A 33 -12.93 -0.74 -0.60
N HIS A 34 -11.66 -1.05 -0.33
CA HIS A 34 -10.53 -0.56 -1.12
C HIS A 34 -9.80 -1.70 -1.82
N ARG A 35 -10.49 -2.80 -2.07
CA ARG A 35 -10.01 -3.91 -2.88
C ARG A 35 -10.75 -3.93 -4.20
N ARG A 36 -10.16 -4.60 -5.19
CA ARG A 36 -10.80 -4.82 -6.48
C ARG A 36 -12.07 -5.64 -6.31
N THR A 37 -12.00 -6.69 -5.46
CA THR A 37 -13.15 -7.50 -5.11
C THR A 37 -13.30 -7.51 -3.60
N SER A 38 -14.49 -7.13 -3.09
CA SER A 38 -14.69 -6.99 -1.66
C SER A 38 -14.72 -8.33 -0.92
N ASN A 39 -15.06 -9.42 -1.62
CA ASN A 39 -15.13 -10.75 -1.02
C ASN A 39 -13.99 -11.67 -1.44
N GLY A 40 -12.95 -11.11 -2.04
CA GLY A 40 -11.77 -11.86 -2.40
C GLY A 40 -10.70 -11.82 -1.31
N SER A 41 -9.50 -12.21 -1.67
CA SER A 41 -8.35 -12.21 -0.78
C SER A 41 -7.20 -11.43 -1.38
N LEU A 42 -6.36 -10.85 -0.52
CA LEU A 42 -5.15 -10.15 -0.94
C LEU A 42 -3.92 -10.96 -0.56
N ARG A 43 -2.91 -10.91 -1.44
CA ARG A 43 -1.64 -11.56 -1.18
C ARG A 43 -0.54 -10.68 -1.72
N LEU A 44 0.47 -10.43 -0.89
CA LEU A 44 1.67 -9.72 -1.31
C LEU A 44 2.84 -10.71 -1.30
N GLN A 45 3.49 -10.86 -2.45
CA GLN A 45 4.69 -11.67 -2.57
C GLN A 45 5.88 -10.80 -2.17
N PRO A 46 6.53 -11.05 -1.02
CA PRO A 46 7.46 -10.08 -0.42
C PRO A 46 8.88 -10.16 -0.99
N VAL A 47 9.00 -10.08 -2.28
CA VAL A 47 10.28 -10.11 -3.01
C VAL A 47 10.23 -9.08 -4.12
N THR A 48 11.40 -8.59 -4.54
CA THR A 48 11.49 -7.70 -5.70
C THR A 48 10.90 -8.41 -6.92
N GLY A 49 10.03 -7.73 -7.64
CA GLY A 49 9.29 -8.32 -8.76
C GLY A 49 8.01 -9.03 -8.35
N GLY A 50 7.80 -9.24 -7.04
CA GLY A 50 6.56 -9.81 -6.53
C GLY A 50 5.40 -8.86 -6.69
N ALA A 51 4.19 -9.36 -6.51
CA ALA A 51 2.98 -8.59 -6.77
C ALA A 51 2.05 -8.56 -5.58
N LEU A 52 1.25 -7.48 -5.49
CA LEU A 52 0.08 -7.42 -4.63
C LEU A 52 -1.10 -7.87 -5.49
N ILE A 53 -1.66 -9.02 -5.17
CA ILE A 53 -2.69 -9.66 -5.99
C ILE A 53 -3.99 -9.71 -5.22
N ASP A 54 -5.06 -9.27 -5.88
CA ASP A 54 -6.44 -9.39 -5.40
C ASP A 54 -7.03 -10.59 -6.13
N ARG A 55 -7.43 -11.61 -5.38
CA ARG A 55 -7.99 -12.83 -5.95
C ARG A 55 -9.47 -12.93 -5.60
N ALA A 56 -10.29 -12.98 -6.65
CA ALA A 56 -11.74 -13.14 -6.50
C ALA A 56 -12.09 -14.58 -6.11
N PRO A 57 -13.27 -14.81 -5.50
CA PRO A 57 -13.70 -16.17 -5.12
C PRO A 57 -13.75 -17.16 -6.27
N ASP A 58 -13.98 -16.69 -7.50
CA ASP A 58 -14.01 -17.55 -8.68
C ASP A 58 -12.62 -17.88 -9.21
N GLY A 59 -11.55 -17.38 -8.57
CA GLY A 59 -10.18 -17.64 -8.97
C GLY A 59 -9.58 -16.58 -9.87
N GLY A 60 -10.35 -15.58 -10.31
CA GLY A 60 -9.82 -14.48 -11.09
C GLY A 60 -8.87 -13.63 -10.27
N GLU A 61 -7.78 -13.18 -10.90
CA GLU A 61 -6.75 -12.42 -10.19
C GLU A 61 -6.58 -11.04 -10.83
N TRP A 62 -6.34 -10.06 -9.96
CA TRP A 62 -6.07 -8.69 -10.36
C TRP A 62 -4.79 -8.23 -9.70
N ARG A 63 -3.82 -7.81 -10.50
CA ARG A 63 -2.57 -7.29 -9.97
C ARG A 63 -2.73 -5.82 -9.64
N MET A 64 -2.67 -5.49 -8.36
CA MET A 64 -2.83 -4.11 -7.89
C MET A 64 -1.52 -3.35 -7.92
N ALA A 65 -0.42 -4.06 -7.68
CA ALA A 65 0.90 -3.42 -7.60
C ALA A 65 1.99 -4.45 -7.82
N GLU A 66 3.19 -3.96 -8.16
CA GLU A 66 4.41 -4.79 -8.19
C GLU A 66 5.45 -4.18 -7.27
N ILE A 67 6.24 -5.02 -6.63
CA ILE A 67 7.32 -4.56 -5.78
C ILE A 67 8.52 -4.18 -6.64
N ALA A 68 8.83 -2.88 -6.67
CA ALA A 68 10.01 -2.36 -7.36
C ALA A 68 11.26 -2.53 -6.50
N GLU A 69 11.11 -2.38 -5.16
CA GLU A 69 12.21 -2.55 -4.23
C GLU A 69 11.63 -2.92 -2.87
N ILE A 70 12.29 -3.82 -2.15
CA ILE A 70 11.91 -4.16 -0.80
C ILE A 70 13.18 -4.28 0.05
N ASP A 71 13.18 -3.61 1.21
CA ASP A 71 14.28 -3.62 2.17
C ASP A 71 13.67 -3.78 3.57
N PRO A 72 13.40 -5.03 3.99
CA PRO A 72 12.77 -5.25 5.29
C PRO A 72 13.70 -4.86 6.43
N PRO A 73 13.18 -4.29 7.49
CA PRO A 73 11.78 -3.89 7.72
C PRO A 73 11.54 -2.41 7.47
N ASN A 74 12.31 -1.77 6.60
CA ASN A 74 12.37 -0.31 6.52
C ASN A 74 11.65 0.27 5.31
N LEU A 75 11.59 -0.46 4.19
CA LEU A 75 11.19 0.16 2.93
C LEU A 75 10.44 -0.82 2.03
N LEU A 76 9.37 -0.31 1.41
CA LEU A 76 8.64 -1.01 0.38
C LEU A 76 8.33 -0.01 -0.73
N ARG A 77 8.84 -0.24 -1.94
CA ARG A 77 8.52 0.57 -3.11
C ARG A 77 7.69 -0.24 -4.08
N LEU A 78 6.60 0.35 -4.52
CA LEU A 78 5.63 -0.32 -5.37
C LEU A 78 5.39 0.48 -6.65
N ASP A 79 5.25 -0.23 -7.75
CA ASP A 79 4.59 0.30 -8.94
C ASP A 79 3.12 0.00 -8.77
N TRP A 80 2.31 1.05 -8.63
CA TRP A 80 0.89 0.93 -8.32
C TRP A 80 0.07 1.12 -9.59
N TYR A 81 -0.82 0.18 -9.88
CA TYR A 81 -1.59 0.19 -11.11
C TYR A 81 -3.00 0.73 -10.85
N PRO A 82 -3.27 1.99 -11.27
CA PRO A 82 -4.58 2.61 -11.02
C PRO A 82 -5.62 2.20 -12.07
N GLY A 83 -5.70 0.91 -12.39
CA GLY A 83 -6.63 0.37 -13.37
C GLY A 83 -6.00 0.02 -14.70
N SER A 84 -4.72 0.35 -14.90
CA SER A 84 -4.00 0.03 -16.15
C SER A 84 -2.56 -0.31 -15.83
N PRO A 85 -2.08 -1.53 -16.17
CA PRO A 85 -0.68 -1.88 -15.97
C PRO A 85 0.28 -1.07 -16.83
N ALA A 86 -0.24 -0.41 -17.86
CA ALA A 86 0.61 0.36 -18.78
C ALA A 86 0.99 1.73 -18.25
N ALA A 87 0.33 2.20 -17.16
CA ALA A 87 0.56 3.53 -16.62
C ALA A 87 0.62 3.49 -15.09
N PRO A 88 1.64 2.85 -14.52
CA PRO A 88 1.73 2.77 -13.06
C PRO A 88 2.09 4.11 -12.43
N THR A 89 1.74 4.23 -11.15
CA THR A 89 2.22 5.31 -10.30
C THR A 89 3.23 4.73 -9.31
N ALA A 90 4.02 5.58 -8.65
CA ALA A 90 5.04 5.13 -7.72
C ALA A 90 4.59 5.34 -6.29
N VAL A 91 4.66 4.29 -5.48
CA VAL A 91 4.34 4.33 -4.05
C VAL A 91 5.58 3.93 -3.27
N GLU A 92 5.95 4.76 -2.30
CA GLU A 92 7.04 4.42 -1.38
C GLU A 92 6.47 4.38 0.02
N ILE A 93 6.71 3.29 0.73
CA ILE A 93 6.24 3.12 2.11
C ILE A 93 7.45 2.91 2.99
N ARG A 94 7.69 3.86 3.90
CA ARG A 94 8.81 3.80 4.82
C ARG A 94 8.32 3.53 6.22
N PHE A 95 9.07 2.67 6.93
CA PHE A 95 8.81 2.29 8.31
C PHE A 95 9.99 2.74 9.14
N ALA A 96 9.78 3.76 9.97
CA ALA A 96 10.87 4.36 10.74
C ALA A 96 10.57 4.27 12.23
N PRO A 97 11.57 3.95 13.07
CA PRO A 97 11.35 3.91 14.51
C PRO A 97 11.16 5.33 15.06
N ILE A 98 10.22 5.44 16.00
CA ILE A 98 10.01 6.66 16.77
C ILE A 98 9.99 6.27 18.25
N ALA A 99 9.94 7.28 19.14
CA ALA A 99 10.06 7.03 20.59
C ALA A 99 9.09 6.00 21.12
N GLN A 100 7.86 5.96 20.57
CA GLN A 100 6.80 5.10 21.09
C GLN A 100 6.34 4.04 20.09
N GLY A 101 7.14 3.77 19.05
CA GLY A 101 6.75 2.76 18.09
C GLY A 101 7.32 3.00 16.71
N THR A 102 6.45 3.05 15.72
CA THR A 102 6.83 3.15 14.31
C THR A 102 6.03 4.23 13.62
N ARG A 103 6.70 5.02 12.79
CA ARG A 103 6.03 5.92 11.85
C ARG A 103 6.03 5.28 10.48
N VAL A 104 4.85 5.15 9.89
CA VAL A 104 4.69 4.68 8.52
C VAL A 104 4.36 5.87 7.65
N THR A 105 5.18 6.11 6.62
CA THR A 105 4.99 7.22 5.70
C THR A 105 4.79 6.66 4.30
N VAL A 106 3.65 7.02 3.69
CA VAL A 106 3.35 6.68 2.31
C VAL A 106 3.57 7.92 1.46
N THR A 107 4.40 7.78 0.43
CA THR A 107 4.60 8.81 -0.59
C THR A 107 4.16 8.23 -1.92
N HIS A 108 3.17 8.87 -2.55
CA HIS A 108 2.57 8.40 -3.79
C HIS A 108 2.69 9.51 -4.83
N ARG A 109 3.22 9.18 -6.01
CA ARG A 109 3.48 10.18 -7.04
C ARG A 109 3.30 9.58 -8.42
N PRO A 110 3.05 10.43 -9.44
CA PRO A 110 3.00 9.93 -10.80
C PRO A 110 4.39 9.62 -11.33
N LEU A 111 4.46 8.69 -12.26
CA LEU A 111 5.60 8.52 -13.14
C LEU A 111 5.35 9.32 -14.41
N LEU A 112 6.33 9.36 -15.31
CA LEU A 112 6.17 10.10 -16.56
C LEU A 112 4.95 9.62 -17.35
N GLU A 113 4.78 8.32 -17.46
CA GLU A 113 3.68 7.73 -18.23
C GLU A 113 2.32 7.86 -17.57
N SER A 114 2.25 8.21 -16.29
CA SER A 114 0.99 8.35 -15.57
C SER A 114 0.63 9.79 -15.20
N LYS A 115 1.41 10.77 -15.64
CA LYS A 115 1.15 12.17 -15.33
C LYS A 115 -0.22 12.63 -15.78
N SER A 116 -0.66 12.16 -16.94
CA SER A 116 -1.93 12.60 -17.52
C SER A 116 -3.13 12.10 -16.70
N ILE A 117 -3.03 10.96 -16.04
CA ILE A 117 -4.13 10.42 -15.25
C ILE A 117 -4.05 10.82 -13.78
N TRP A 118 -2.91 11.34 -13.34
CA TRP A 118 -2.70 11.68 -11.93
C TRP A 118 -3.73 12.69 -11.42
N GLN A 119 -3.99 13.73 -12.20
CA GLN A 119 -4.94 14.77 -11.80
C GLN A 119 -6.35 14.20 -11.58
N GLN A 120 -6.70 13.16 -12.33
CA GLN A 120 -8.00 12.52 -12.22
C GLN A 120 -8.07 11.52 -11.08
N ARG A 121 -6.93 11.04 -10.59
CA ARG A 121 -6.86 9.95 -9.62
C ARG A 121 -6.37 10.34 -8.25
N VAL A 122 -5.71 11.48 -8.12
CA VAL A 122 -5.06 11.84 -6.87
C VAL A 122 -6.03 11.91 -5.70
N ALA A 123 -7.25 12.40 -5.91
CA ALA A 123 -8.26 12.47 -4.85
C ALA A 123 -8.69 11.06 -4.40
N VAL A 124 -8.79 10.12 -5.33
CA VAL A 124 -9.12 8.72 -5.02
C VAL A 124 -8.00 8.09 -4.22
N PHE A 125 -6.75 8.31 -4.62
CA PHE A 125 -5.60 7.77 -3.88
C PHE A 125 -5.53 8.35 -2.47
N ALA A 126 -5.79 9.66 -2.32
CA ALA A 126 -5.78 10.29 -1.01
C ALA A 126 -6.80 9.66 -0.08
N LYS A 127 -8.03 9.48 -0.54
CA LYS A 127 -9.07 8.80 0.25
C LYS A 127 -8.69 7.36 0.55
N GLY A 128 -8.06 6.68 -0.41
CA GLY A 128 -7.61 5.32 -0.21
C GLY A 128 -6.64 5.20 0.95
N TRP A 129 -5.57 6.00 0.93
CA TRP A 129 -4.59 5.95 2.01
C TRP A 129 -5.16 6.41 3.35
N GLU A 130 -6.11 7.36 3.33
CA GLU A 130 -6.79 7.80 4.55
C GLU A 130 -7.69 6.73 5.16
N ALA A 131 -8.07 5.72 4.39
CA ALA A 131 -8.79 4.55 4.90
C ALA A 131 -7.84 3.42 5.25
N VAL A 132 -6.80 3.22 4.45
CA VAL A 132 -5.88 2.09 4.58
C VAL A 132 -5.01 2.22 5.84
N LEU A 133 -4.39 3.39 6.05
CA LEU A 133 -3.48 3.55 7.17
C LEU A 133 -4.17 3.43 8.54
N PRO A 134 -5.34 4.05 8.76
CA PRO A 134 -6.06 3.82 10.02
C PRO A 134 -6.51 2.37 10.22
N ALA A 135 -6.81 1.65 9.13
CA ALA A 135 -7.16 0.23 9.23
C ALA A 135 -5.97 -0.59 9.74
N LEU A 136 -4.76 -0.29 9.25
CA LEU A 136 -3.54 -0.91 9.75
C LEU A 136 -3.37 -0.64 11.24
N LYS A 137 -3.55 0.60 11.65
CA LYS A 137 -3.42 0.99 13.05
C LYS A 137 -4.43 0.26 13.92
N ARG A 138 -5.69 0.19 13.50
CA ARG A 138 -6.70 -0.53 14.27
C ARG A 138 -6.37 -2.00 14.42
N PHE A 139 -5.93 -2.62 13.33
CA PHE A 139 -5.59 -4.05 13.38
C PHE A 139 -4.46 -4.32 14.38
N ILE A 140 -3.43 -3.47 14.38
CA ILE A 140 -2.27 -3.65 15.25
C ILE A 140 -2.61 -3.33 16.71
N GLU A 141 -3.39 -2.27 16.96
CA GLU A 141 -3.55 -1.73 18.32
C GLU A 141 -4.80 -2.19 19.03
N GLU A 142 -5.81 -2.69 18.31
CA GLU A 142 -7.06 -3.14 18.93
C GLU A 142 -7.14 -4.65 19.04
N ASP A 143 -6.07 -5.32 18.75
CA ASP A 143 -6.05 -6.78 18.72
C ASP A 143 -5.75 -7.37 20.09
#